data_75ee51f5905b80dfe37af90a18e33b3e
#
_entry.id   75ee51f5905b80dfe37af90a18e33b3e
#
_cell.length_a   1.000
_cell.length_b   1.000
_cell.length_c   1.000
_cell.angle_alpha   90.00
_cell.angle_beta   90.00
_cell.angle_gamma   90.00
#
_symmetry.space_group_name_H-M   'P 1'
#
loop_
_entity.id
_entity.type
_entity.pdbx_description
1 polymer ?
#
loop_
_entity_poly.entity_id
_entity_poly.type
_entity_poly.pdbx_seq_one_letter_code
_entity_poly.pdbx_strand_id
1 'polypeptide(L)'
;VDLQSVVAHLEALDACAQAEVYPHMDGTMHIDVWQRRPVMRVHVESEEDHYLDRDGERMAFDPHHTPHLPVMHVTQADQAKMGLQFVNDTRGDAFWNNLTDQLSVNDQGELVLHPRLAGHHIILGDGSETAHKKRNLLTFYRAQIERGNLRNYKRIDLTYRDQVIAQRYP
;
A
#
# COMPACT_ATOMS: atom_id res chain seq x y z
N VAL A 1 -40.51 8.25 0.67
CA VAL A 1 -39.20 7.76 0.22
C VAL A 1 -38.61 6.90 1.32
N ASP A 2 -38.19 5.69 0.99
CA ASP A 2 -37.49 4.82 1.95
C ASP A 2 -36.02 5.29 2.06
N LEU A 3 -35.70 5.94 3.17
CA LEU A 3 -34.36 6.51 3.41
C LEU A 3 -33.30 5.42 3.49
N GLN A 4 -33.62 4.25 4.05
CA GLN A 4 -32.68 3.12 4.14
C GLN A 4 -32.32 2.58 2.76
N SER A 5 -33.29 2.52 1.85
CA SER A 5 -33.04 2.13 0.46
C SER A 5 -32.12 3.12 -0.26
N VAL A 6 -32.24 4.42 0.02
CA VAL A 6 -31.33 5.45 -0.56
C VAL A 6 -29.92 5.29 -0.02
N VAL A 7 -29.76 5.11 1.29
CA VAL A 7 -28.43 4.87 1.92
C VAL A 7 -27.78 3.64 1.32
N ALA A 8 -28.51 2.52 1.27
CA ALA A 8 -27.96 1.27 0.72
C ALA A 8 -27.56 1.40 -0.75
N HIS A 9 -28.29 2.18 -1.54
CA HIS A 9 -27.93 2.45 -2.93
C HIS A 9 -26.66 3.29 -3.07
N LEU A 10 -26.48 4.29 -2.21
CA LEU A 10 -25.28 5.13 -2.20
C LEU A 10 -24.05 4.35 -1.72
N GLU A 11 -24.19 3.54 -0.67
CA GLU A 11 -23.10 2.72 -0.14
C GLU A 11 -22.72 1.55 -1.06
N ALA A 12 -23.58 1.17 -1.99
CA ALA A 12 -23.26 0.22 -3.05
C ALA A 12 -22.33 0.80 -4.15
N LEU A 13 -22.11 2.12 -4.16
CA LEU A 13 -21.15 2.73 -5.08
C LEU A 13 -19.73 2.52 -4.57
N ASP A 14 -18.83 2.05 -5.42
CA ASP A 14 -17.42 1.76 -5.09
C ASP A 14 -16.69 2.94 -4.43
N ALA A 15 -17.03 4.15 -4.82
CA ALA A 15 -16.41 5.38 -4.30
C ALA A 15 -17.01 5.85 -2.96
N CYS A 16 -18.10 5.25 -2.49
CA CYS A 16 -18.77 5.63 -1.26
C CYS A 16 -18.31 4.74 -0.10
N ALA A 17 -17.74 5.35 0.94
CA ALA A 17 -17.40 4.63 2.17
C ALA A 17 -18.59 4.58 3.14
N GLN A 18 -19.36 5.66 3.20
CA GLN A 18 -20.52 5.81 4.08
C GLN A 18 -21.47 6.87 3.51
N ALA A 19 -22.76 6.71 3.71
CA ALA A 19 -23.74 7.71 3.40
C ALA A 19 -24.73 7.89 4.54
N GLU A 20 -25.13 9.14 4.80
CA GLU A 20 -26.20 9.48 5.74
C GLU A 20 -27.28 10.28 5.00
N VAL A 21 -28.53 9.91 5.21
CA VAL A 21 -29.68 10.57 4.57
C VAL A 21 -30.68 10.96 5.64
N TYR A 22 -31.00 12.23 5.72
CA TYR A 22 -31.99 12.74 6.69
C TYR A 22 -32.87 13.83 6.12
N PRO A 23 -34.18 13.83 6.45
CA PRO A 23 -35.12 14.85 5.99
C PRO A 23 -35.03 16.09 6.87
N HIS A 24 -35.20 17.24 6.24
CA HIS A 24 -35.38 18.51 6.93
C HIS A 24 -36.89 18.89 7.05
N MET A 25 -37.19 19.76 8.00
CA MET A 25 -38.57 20.21 8.25
C MET A 25 -39.16 21.04 7.12
N ASP A 26 -38.32 21.58 6.25
CA ASP A 26 -38.74 22.35 5.07
C ASP A 26 -39.09 21.48 3.84
N GLY A 27 -38.98 20.12 4.02
CA GLY A 27 -39.29 19.17 2.96
C GLY A 27 -38.07 18.85 2.07
N THR A 28 -36.88 19.39 2.38
CA THR A 28 -35.64 19.03 1.68
C THR A 28 -35.05 17.75 2.27
N MET A 29 -34.27 17.04 1.45
CA MET A 29 -33.50 15.87 1.88
C MET A 29 -32.01 16.23 1.85
N HIS A 30 -31.33 16.00 2.96
CA HIS A 30 -29.90 16.13 3.05
C HIS A 30 -29.23 14.76 2.88
N ILE A 31 -28.15 14.74 2.11
CA ILE A 31 -27.34 13.55 1.86
C ILE A 31 -25.89 13.92 2.14
N ASP A 32 -25.33 13.31 3.16
CA ASP A 32 -23.90 13.41 3.48
C ASP A 32 -23.20 12.15 2.99
N VAL A 33 -22.15 12.31 2.18
CA VAL A 33 -21.40 11.21 1.58
C VAL A 33 -19.92 11.32 1.96
N TRP A 34 -19.39 10.26 2.54
CA TRP A 34 -17.96 10.12 2.78
C TRP A 34 -17.35 9.29 1.66
N GLN A 35 -16.47 9.94 0.91
CA GLN A 35 -15.77 9.28 -0.18
C GLN A 35 -14.72 8.29 0.36
N ARG A 36 -14.68 7.10 -0.21
CA ARG A 36 -13.65 6.10 0.01
C ARG A 36 -12.31 6.61 -0.51
N ARG A 37 -11.24 6.39 0.25
CA ARG A 37 -9.89 6.86 -0.09
C ARG A 37 -8.98 5.67 -0.33
N PRO A 38 -8.45 5.50 -1.54
CA PRO A 38 -7.52 4.44 -1.83
C PRO A 38 -6.18 4.68 -1.10
N VAL A 39 -5.54 3.59 -0.68
CA VAL A 39 -4.21 3.60 -0.05
C VAL A 39 -3.19 2.80 -0.84
N MET A 40 -3.62 1.90 -1.70
CA MET A 40 -2.77 1.05 -2.51
C MET A 40 -3.46 0.69 -3.83
N ARG A 41 -2.69 0.62 -4.91
CA ARG A 41 -3.13 0.03 -6.18
C ARG A 41 -2.69 -1.43 -6.22
N VAL A 42 -3.56 -2.31 -6.69
CA VAL A 42 -3.26 -3.73 -6.89
C VAL A 42 -3.26 -4.04 -8.38
N HIS A 43 -2.18 -4.64 -8.83
CA HIS A 43 -2.03 -5.21 -10.15
C HIS A 43 -2.00 -6.74 -10.01
N VAL A 44 -3.01 -7.41 -10.54
CA VAL A 44 -3.09 -8.88 -10.59
C VAL A 44 -2.88 -9.30 -12.05
N GLU A 45 -2.02 -10.26 -12.30
CA GLU A 45 -1.60 -10.64 -13.66
C GLU A 45 -2.76 -11.03 -14.60
N SER A 46 -3.86 -11.56 -14.04
CA SER A 46 -5.01 -12.05 -14.80
C SER A 46 -6.31 -11.25 -14.59
N GLU A 47 -6.24 -10.11 -13.90
CA GLU A 47 -7.41 -9.30 -13.56
C GLU A 47 -7.18 -7.82 -13.93
N GLU A 48 -8.27 -7.05 -13.92
CA GLU A 48 -8.17 -5.60 -14.03
C GLU A 48 -7.57 -4.99 -12.77
N ASP A 49 -6.74 -3.97 -12.96
CA ASP A 49 -6.19 -3.18 -11.87
C ASP A 49 -7.31 -2.58 -11.03
N HIS A 50 -7.08 -2.52 -9.73
CA HIS A 50 -8.01 -1.92 -8.80
C HIS A 50 -7.27 -1.23 -7.64
N TYR A 51 -7.99 -0.41 -6.91
CA TYR A 51 -7.50 0.15 -5.66
C TYR A 51 -8.04 -0.62 -4.47
N LEU A 52 -7.29 -0.59 -3.36
CA LEU A 52 -7.77 -0.95 -2.04
C LEU A 52 -7.75 0.27 -1.15
N ASP A 53 -8.80 0.42 -0.34
CA ASP A 53 -8.78 1.35 0.77
C ASP A 53 -8.09 0.71 2.00
N ARG A 54 -8.01 1.45 3.11
CA ARG A 54 -7.36 0.98 4.33
C ARG A 54 -8.01 -0.28 4.93
N ASP A 55 -9.30 -0.48 4.70
CA ASP A 55 -10.08 -1.58 5.25
C ASP A 55 -10.05 -2.82 4.33
N GLY A 56 -9.43 -2.68 3.15
CA GLY A 56 -9.28 -3.73 2.15
C GLY A 56 -10.43 -3.80 1.16
N GLU A 57 -11.30 -2.78 1.17
CA GLU A 57 -12.40 -2.71 0.21
C GLU A 57 -11.89 -2.31 -1.17
N ARG A 58 -12.38 -3.04 -2.17
CA ARG A 58 -12.00 -2.84 -3.57
C ARG A 58 -12.70 -1.62 -4.14
N MET A 59 -11.93 -0.82 -4.88
CA MET A 59 -12.42 0.32 -5.65
C MET A 59 -11.98 0.15 -7.11
N ALA A 60 -12.87 0.53 -8.04
CA ALA A 60 -12.55 0.48 -9.47
C ALA A 60 -11.36 1.39 -9.80
N PHE A 61 -10.54 0.94 -10.74
CA PHE A 61 -9.44 1.75 -11.28
C PHE A 61 -10.00 2.85 -12.19
N ASP A 62 -9.65 4.11 -11.89
CA ASP A 62 -9.98 5.24 -12.76
C ASP A 62 -8.70 5.73 -13.47
N PRO A 63 -8.59 5.55 -14.79
CA PRO A 63 -7.42 5.98 -15.55
C PRO A 63 -7.27 7.51 -15.63
N HIS A 64 -8.36 8.26 -15.39
CA HIS A 64 -8.35 9.73 -15.41
C HIS A 64 -7.91 10.34 -14.10
N HIS A 65 -7.95 9.58 -13.01
CA HIS A 65 -7.52 10.02 -11.69
C HIS A 65 -6.65 8.96 -11.02
N THR A 66 -5.35 9.04 -11.26
CA THR A 66 -4.38 8.08 -10.71
C THR A 66 -3.62 8.72 -9.55
N PRO A 67 -4.01 8.50 -8.30
CA PRO A 67 -3.28 8.99 -7.14
C PRO A 67 -1.93 8.29 -7.06
N HIS A 68 -0.94 9.01 -6.50
CA HIS A 68 0.40 8.47 -6.32
C HIS A 68 0.44 7.55 -5.09
N LEU A 69 0.17 6.29 -5.30
CA LEU A 69 0.08 5.24 -4.29
C LEU A 69 1.09 4.12 -4.56
N PRO A 70 1.50 3.36 -3.54
CA PRO A 70 2.23 2.12 -3.75
C PRO A 70 1.45 1.15 -4.65
N VAL A 71 2.17 0.46 -5.53
CA VAL A 71 1.59 -0.57 -6.41
C VAL A 71 1.99 -1.94 -5.90
N MET A 72 1.01 -2.78 -5.59
CA MET A 72 1.22 -4.18 -5.21
C MET A 72 1.06 -5.08 -6.43
N HIS A 73 2.12 -5.76 -6.83
CA HIS A 73 2.11 -6.76 -7.89
C HIS A 73 1.94 -8.15 -7.29
N VAL A 74 0.89 -8.84 -7.68
CA VAL A 74 0.56 -10.17 -7.17
C VAL A 74 0.09 -11.09 -8.29
N THR A 75 0.30 -12.39 -8.11
CA THR A 75 -0.26 -13.44 -8.98
C THR A 75 -1.65 -13.87 -8.52
N GLN A 76 -1.95 -13.71 -7.22
CA GLN A 76 -3.23 -14.05 -6.61
C GLN A 76 -3.69 -12.89 -5.71
N ALA A 77 -4.98 -12.57 -5.78
CA ALA A 77 -5.54 -11.40 -5.10
C ALA A 77 -5.38 -11.41 -3.56
N ASP A 78 -5.35 -12.60 -2.93
CA ASP A 78 -5.17 -12.75 -1.49
C ASP A 78 -3.79 -12.30 -0.99
N GLN A 79 -2.76 -12.36 -1.84
CA GLN A 79 -1.42 -11.86 -1.54
C GLN A 79 -1.39 -10.35 -1.29
N ALA A 80 -2.36 -9.61 -1.85
CA ALA A 80 -2.46 -8.16 -1.67
C ALA A 80 -2.66 -7.74 -0.20
N LYS A 81 -3.22 -8.64 0.64
CA LYS A 81 -3.42 -8.40 2.07
C LYS A 81 -2.13 -8.10 2.82
N MET A 82 -1.04 -8.79 2.49
CA MET A 82 0.27 -8.55 3.11
C MET A 82 0.81 -7.15 2.79
N GLY A 83 0.70 -6.73 1.53
CA GLY A 83 1.08 -5.37 1.11
C GLY A 83 0.21 -4.31 1.76
N LEU A 84 -1.12 -4.54 1.84
CA LEU A 84 -2.04 -3.62 2.49
C LEU A 84 -1.74 -3.45 3.99
N GLN A 85 -1.45 -4.55 4.69
CA GLN A 85 -1.04 -4.51 6.10
C GLN A 85 0.22 -3.65 6.27
N PHE A 86 1.24 -3.89 5.46
CA PHE A 86 2.48 -3.09 5.49
C PHE A 86 2.22 -1.60 5.21
N VAL A 87 1.41 -1.27 4.20
CA VAL A 87 1.06 0.11 3.86
C VAL A 87 0.31 0.79 5.00
N ASN A 88 -0.63 0.09 5.64
CA ASN A 88 -1.37 0.60 6.80
C ASN A 88 -0.45 0.83 8.01
N ASP A 89 0.43 -0.11 8.32
CA ASP A 89 1.37 -0.05 9.46
C ASP A 89 2.43 1.05 9.29
N THR A 90 2.74 1.41 8.04
CA THR A 90 3.73 2.44 7.71
C THR A 90 3.11 3.79 7.37
N ARG A 91 1.80 3.89 7.41
CA ARG A 91 1.06 5.11 7.09
C ARG A 91 1.45 6.26 8.02
N GLY A 92 1.77 7.41 7.44
CA GLY A 92 2.24 8.59 8.20
C GLY A 92 3.73 8.57 8.53
N ASP A 93 4.44 7.49 8.26
CA ASP A 93 5.89 7.45 8.35
C ASP A 93 6.51 7.96 7.05
N ALA A 94 7.08 9.16 7.10
CA ALA A 94 7.66 9.82 5.93
C ALA A 94 8.78 9.01 5.25
N PHE A 95 9.53 8.20 6.00
CA PHE A 95 10.58 7.36 5.43
C PHE A 95 9.98 6.29 4.51
N TRP A 96 9.01 5.51 5.03
CA TRP A 96 8.37 4.45 4.25
C TRP A 96 7.55 5.01 3.10
N ASN A 97 6.79 6.10 3.32
CA ASN A 97 5.97 6.72 2.28
C ASN A 97 6.82 7.23 1.09
N ASN A 98 8.02 7.74 1.36
CA ASN A 98 8.92 8.19 0.30
C ASN A 98 9.70 7.05 -0.37
N LEU A 99 9.93 5.95 0.35
CA LEU A 99 10.70 4.82 -0.15
C LEU A 99 9.86 3.84 -0.96
N THR A 100 8.63 3.56 -0.50
CA THR A 100 7.76 2.54 -1.08
C THR A 100 7.20 3.00 -2.42
N ASP A 101 7.55 2.31 -3.47
CA ASP A 101 7.03 2.51 -4.83
C ASP A 101 6.22 1.30 -5.26
N GLN A 102 6.85 0.14 -5.30
CA GLN A 102 6.19 -1.10 -5.66
C GLN A 102 6.43 -2.17 -4.59
N LEU A 103 5.48 -3.04 -4.45
CA LEU A 103 5.51 -4.21 -3.57
C LEU A 103 5.22 -5.45 -4.41
N SER A 104 5.80 -6.57 -4.02
CA SER A 104 5.50 -7.89 -4.59
C SER A 104 5.65 -8.98 -3.54
N VAL A 105 5.23 -10.19 -3.87
CA VAL A 105 5.50 -11.38 -3.05
C VAL A 105 6.42 -12.29 -3.84
N ASN A 106 7.50 -12.75 -3.21
CA ASN A 106 8.44 -13.67 -3.83
C ASN A 106 7.95 -15.14 -3.71
N ASP A 107 8.70 -16.08 -4.32
CA ASP A 107 8.38 -17.51 -4.30
C ASP A 107 8.40 -18.14 -2.89
N GLN A 108 9.03 -17.49 -1.92
CA GLN A 108 9.05 -17.90 -0.51
C GLN A 108 7.85 -17.36 0.28
N GLY A 109 6.96 -16.58 -0.36
CA GLY A 109 5.83 -15.93 0.30
C GLY A 109 6.22 -14.68 1.10
N GLU A 110 7.38 -14.10 0.86
CA GLU A 110 7.87 -12.92 1.56
C GLU A 110 7.52 -11.65 0.81
N LEU A 111 7.15 -10.60 1.54
CA LEU A 111 6.94 -9.26 1.01
C LEU A 111 8.28 -8.66 0.55
N VAL A 112 8.29 -8.17 -0.67
CA VAL A 112 9.43 -7.51 -1.30
C VAL A 112 9.06 -6.08 -1.65
N LEU A 113 9.85 -5.14 -1.19
CA LEU A 113 9.72 -3.73 -1.54
C LEU A 113 10.72 -3.37 -2.63
N HIS A 114 10.21 -2.75 -3.69
CA HIS A 114 10.99 -2.16 -4.77
C HIS A 114 11.01 -0.64 -4.58
N PRO A 115 12.11 -0.07 -4.05
CA PRO A 115 12.16 1.34 -3.74
C PRO A 115 12.35 2.19 -4.99
N ARG A 116 11.94 3.46 -4.93
CA ARG A 116 12.21 4.45 -5.98
C ARG A 116 13.69 4.71 -6.23
N LEU A 117 14.53 4.34 -5.29
CA LEU A 117 15.95 4.67 -5.28
C LEU A 117 16.82 3.42 -5.46
N ALA A 118 17.92 3.59 -6.20
CA ALA A 118 19.09 2.72 -6.21
C ALA A 118 18.97 1.32 -6.86
N GLY A 119 17.82 0.93 -7.43
CA GLY A 119 17.70 -0.30 -8.23
C GLY A 119 17.81 -1.63 -7.49
N HIS A 120 17.94 -1.62 -6.17
CA HIS A 120 17.90 -2.83 -5.35
C HIS A 120 16.46 -3.15 -4.89
N HIS A 121 16.22 -4.36 -4.47
CA HIS A 121 14.98 -4.74 -3.81
C HIS A 121 15.23 -5.10 -2.34
N ILE A 122 14.22 -4.92 -1.50
CA ILE A 122 14.30 -5.08 -0.05
C ILE A 122 13.33 -6.18 0.36
N ILE A 123 13.86 -7.25 0.97
CA ILE A 123 13.03 -8.33 1.52
C ILE A 123 12.56 -7.91 2.92
N LEU A 124 11.25 -7.88 3.10
CA LEU A 124 10.60 -7.49 4.34
C LEU A 124 10.03 -8.69 5.13
N GLY A 125 10.16 -9.91 4.59
CA GLY A 125 9.58 -11.11 5.21
C GLY A 125 8.05 -11.02 5.23
N ASP A 126 7.45 -11.11 6.40
CA ASP A 126 5.99 -10.98 6.61
C ASP A 126 5.47 -9.53 6.59
N GLY A 127 6.34 -8.53 6.40
CA GLY A 127 5.99 -7.11 6.44
C GLY A 127 5.85 -6.50 7.84
N SER A 128 5.97 -7.28 8.90
CA SER A 128 5.86 -6.82 10.30
C SER A 128 7.12 -6.09 10.81
N GLU A 129 7.13 -5.65 12.07
CA GLU A 129 8.26 -5.00 12.74
C GLU A 129 8.85 -3.79 11.98
N THR A 130 8.00 -3.01 11.33
CA THR A 130 8.38 -1.90 10.43
C THR A 130 9.32 -0.88 11.06
N ALA A 131 9.16 -0.58 12.36
CA ALA A 131 10.03 0.36 13.08
C ALA A 131 11.46 -0.19 13.24
N HIS A 132 11.60 -1.49 13.47
CA HIS A 132 12.91 -2.14 13.58
C HIS A 132 13.61 -2.24 12.23
N LYS A 133 12.89 -2.71 11.22
CA LYS A 133 13.36 -2.77 9.82
C LYS A 133 13.81 -1.40 9.32
N LYS A 134 13.07 -0.34 9.66
CA LYS A 134 13.46 1.05 9.35
C LYS A 134 14.81 1.42 9.97
N ARG A 135 15.04 1.14 11.26
CA ARG A 135 16.32 1.46 11.91
C ARG A 135 17.49 0.75 11.23
N ASN A 136 17.33 -0.54 10.96
CA ASN A 136 18.35 -1.35 10.31
C ASN A 136 18.66 -0.83 8.91
N LEU A 137 17.64 -0.56 8.14
CA LEU A 137 17.78 -0.04 6.77
C LEU A 137 18.42 1.35 6.75
N LEU A 138 18.02 2.26 7.64
CA LEU A 138 18.62 3.59 7.75
C LEU A 138 20.11 3.51 8.13
N THR A 139 20.46 2.64 9.06
CA THR A 139 21.86 2.42 9.45
C THR A 139 22.68 1.91 8.28
N PHE A 140 22.14 0.92 7.56
CA PHE A 140 22.77 0.38 6.35
C PHE A 140 22.92 1.47 5.26
N TYR A 141 21.87 2.19 4.97
CA TYR A 141 21.87 3.24 3.93
C TYR A 141 22.90 4.33 4.25
N ARG A 142 22.93 4.86 5.47
CA ARG A 142 23.94 5.87 5.87
C ARG A 142 25.34 5.39 5.62
N ALA A 143 25.68 4.19 6.09
CA ALA A 143 27.00 3.61 5.92
C ALA A 143 27.38 3.38 4.44
N GLN A 144 26.41 3.02 3.57
CA GLN A 144 26.71 2.76 2.16
C GLN A 144 26.68 4.04 1.31
N ILE A 145 25.87 5.03 1.66
CA ILE A 145 25.86 6.35 0.99
C ILE A 145 27.19 7.06 1.24
N GLU A 146 27.67 7.10 2.48
CA GLU A 146 28.98 7.69 2.84
C GLU A 146 30.14 7.07 2.04
N ARG A 147 30.03 5.79 1.72
CA ARG A 147 31.02 5.04 0.92
C ARG A 147 30.81 5.13 -0.58
N GLY A 148 29.71 5.73 -1.05
CA GLY A 148 29.31 5.76 -2.47
C GLY A 148 28.91 4.39 -3.05
N ASN A 149 28.60 3.40 -2.21
CA ASN A 149 28.44 2.01 -2.60
C ASN A 149 26.98 1.51 -2.70
N LEU A 150 25.98 2.35 -2.39
CA LEU A 150 24.59 1.90 -2.29
C LEU A 150 24.08 1.25 -3.59
N ARG A 151 24.49 1.76 -4.75
CA ARG A 151 24.10 1.23 -6.07
C ARG A 151 24.71 -0.12 -6.43
N ASN A 152 25.67 -0.60 -5.63
CA ASN A 152 26.34 -1.88 -5.87
C ASN A 152 25.52 -3.06 -5.34
N TYR A 153 24.44 -2.79 -4.61
CA TYR A 153 23.60 -3.83 -4.04
C TYR A 153 22.37 -4.07 -4.91
N LYS A 154 22.03 -5.34 -5.11
CA LYS A 154 20.81 -5.77 -5.80
C LYS A 154 19.71 -6.22 -4.85
N ARG A 155 20.09 -6.71 -3.66
CA ARG A 155 19.14 -7.23 -2.65
C ARG A 155 19.62 -6.83 -1.25
N ILE A 156 18.67 -6.39 -0.43
CA ILE A 156 18.84 -6.10 0.99
C ILE A 156 17.76 -6.89 1.73
N ASP A 157 18.18 -7.74 2.65
CA ASP A 157 17.28 -8.61 3.40
C ASP A 157 17.19 -8.12 4.85
N LEU A 158 15.96 -7.79 5.27
CA LEU A 158 15.61 -7.28 6.60
C LEU A 158 14.79 -8.28 7.42
N THR A 159 14.71 -9.53 6.98
CA THR A 159 13.95 -10.58 7.67
C THR A 159 14.51 -10.86 9.08
N TYR A 160 15.80 -10.72 9.24
CA TYR A 160 16.50 -11.00 10.50
C TYR A 160 16.57 -9.76 11.37
N ARG A 161 16.19 -9.92 12.64
CA ARG A 161 16.02 -8.80 13.56
C ARG A 161 17.30 -7.98 13.78
N ASP A 162 18.44 -8.64 13.97
CA ASP A 162 19.68 -7.99 14.41
C ASP A 162 20.76 -7.90 13.31
N GLN A 163 20.40 -8.16 12.07
CA GLN A 163 21.35 -8.11 10.95
C GLN A 163 20.66 -7.71 9.64
N VAL A 164 21.45 -7.08 8.79
CA VAL A 164 21.08 -6.78 7.41
C VAL A 164 21.95 -7.63 6.50
N ILE A 165 21.33 -8.50 5.71
CA ILE A 165 22.05 -9.31 4.72
C ILE A 165 21.92 -8.60 3.37
N ALA A 166 23.04 -8.19 2.80
CA ALA A 166 23.05 -7.45 1.55
C ALA A 166 23.85 -8.19 0.47
N GLN A 167 23.25 -8.39 -0.69
CA GLN A 167 23.87 -9.03 -1.84
C GLN A 167 24.23 -7.96 -2.88
N ARG A 168 25.48 -8.00 -3.36
CA ARG A 168 25.94 -7.12 -4.43
C ARG A 168 25.62 -7.70 -5.81
N TYR A 169 25.63 -6.83 -6.80
CA TYR A 169 25.75 -7.28 -8.18
C TYR A 169 27.09 -7.98 -8.40
N PRO A 170 27.17 -8.91 -9.36
CA PRO A 170 28.42 -9.58 -9.72
C PRO A 170 29.48 -8.60 -10.18
#